data_e8e2463282d0e55e16bf779f73e1dbb7
#
_entry.id   e8e2463282d0e55e16bf779f73e1dbb7
#
_cell.length_a   1.000
_cell.length_b   1.000
_cell.length_c   1.000
_cell.angle_alpha   90.00
_cell.angle_beta   90.00
_cell.angle_gamma   90.00
#
_symmetry.space_group_name_H-M   'P 1'
#
loop_
_entity.id
_entity.type
_entity.pdbx_description
1 polymer ?
#
loop_
_entity_poly.entity_id
_entity_poly.type
_entity_poly.pdbx_seq_one_letter_code
_entity_poly.pdbx_strand_id
1 'polypeptide(L)'
;MRGKQVCLVGLASTVLMLTACGGGDDGGAAHTGSSASNNDTAGTPTATSPATPAPGASTQPSVQTACRPNGNFSYSGAASPVAANNGRLAVLVVPNLPSEWAKNRNMTAADVPATSLVQQGSGAFTTLASSAAASDCLGLDHGAVTEIQGVGTDVAIGRWNRAMDTDGNTYNDSQGVHYAVGTPLSLPATGGPLSCTQVIADTVASNYGGTSGALVSSSATLDPVTRTLTTLDLSIKLGSAQQALTYTQVPLNGVLKTTGPATLQSIVVGHDAAQPLVAVGYTVALPNTSGVGGVAVLSCH
;
A
#
# COMPACT_ATOMS: atom_id res chain seq x y z
N MET A 1 -23.61 53.17 13.56
CA MET A 1 -22.50 53.80 14.35
C MET A 1 -21.36 52.79 14.38
N ARG A 2 -20.35 53.05 13.56
CA ARG A 2 -18.92 53.28 13.90
C ARG A 2 -18.33 52.15 14.77
N GLY A 3 -17.29 51.45 14.43
CA GLY A 3 -16.11 51.87 13.68
C GLY A 3 -15.28 50.73 13.19
N LYS A 4 -14.55 51.02 12.15
CA LYS A 4 -13.46 50.29 11.54
C LYS A 4 -12.22 50.27 12.44
N GLN A 5 -11.48 49.18 12.49
CA GLN A 5 -10.04 49.25 12.71
C GLN A 5 -9.33 48.30 11.76
N VAL A 6 -8.54 48.92 10.93
CA VAL A 6 -7.52 48.35 10.05
C VAL A 6 -6.20 48.40 10.85
N CYS A 7 -5.49 47.30 10.94
CA CYS A 7 -4.07 47.29 11.29
C CYS A 7 -3.29 46.57 10.20
N LEU A 8 -2.54 47.36 9.48
CA LEU A 8 -1.49 47.02 8.54
C LEU A 8 -0.15 47.20 9.27
N VAL A 9 0.70 46.19 9.30
CA VAL A 9 2.16 46.25 9.53
C VAL A 9 2.67 44.84 9.23
N GLY A 10 3.70 44.53 8.47
CA GLY A 10 4.76 45.23 7.79
C GLY A 10 5.74 44.15 7.35
N LEU A 11 6.30 44.32 6.17
CA LEU A 11 7.32 43.48 5.55
C LEU A 11 8.61 43.38 6.40
N ALA A 12 9.23 42.21 6.40
CA ALA A 12 10.69 42.10 6.50
C ALA A 12 11.20 40.93 5.66
N SER A 13 11.75 41.23 4.52
CA SER A 13 12.56 40.35 3.67
C SER A 13 13.94 40.23 4.27
N THR A 14 14.47 39.04 4.42
CA THR A 14 15.90 38.80 4.57
C THR A 14 16.34 37.72 3.61
N VAL A 15 17.02 38.14 2.59
CA VAL A 15 17.78 37.34 1.62
C VAL A 15 19.14 37.04 2.25
N LEU A 16 19.49 35.78 2.40
CA LEU A 16 20.88 35.35 2.62
C LEU A 16 21.30 34.47 1.43
N MET A 17 22.17 35.10 0.60
CA MET A 17 22.99 34.37 -0.36
C MET A 17 24.23 33.82 0.36
N LEU A 18 24.49 32.53 0.18
CA LEU A 18 25.82 31.97 0.38
C LEU A 18 26.25 31.26 -0.90
N THR A 19 27.18 31.90 -1.59
CA THR A 19 28.03 31.31 -2.59
C THR A 19 29.20 30.61 -1.90
N ALA A 20 29.48 29.38 -2.25
CA ALA A 20 30.78 28.76 -2.01
C ALA A 20 31.20 28.01 -3.27
N CYS A 21 32.18 28.57 -3.91
CA CYS A 21 33.00 28.03 -4.97
C CYS A 21 34.09 27.16 -4.34
N GLY A 22 34.48 26.07 -4.93
CA GLY A 22 35.60 25.25 -4.52
C GLY A 22 35.84 24.13 -5.51
N GLY A 23 36.71 24.40 -6.44
CA GLY A 23 37.32 23.52 -7.40
C GLY A 23 38.50 22.75 -6.80
N GLY A 24 38.94 21.73 -7.48
CA GLY A 24 40.10 20.92 -7.18
C GLY A 24 40.27 19.83 -8.21
N ASP A 25 41.21 20.09 -9.08
CA ASP A 25 41.71 19.28 -10.19
C ASP A 25 42.58 18.11 -9.73
N ASP A 26 42.85 17.27 -10.72
CA ASP A 26 44.06 16.48 -10.97
C ASP A 26 44.14 15.04 -10.49
N GLY A 27 44.47 14.21 -11.49
CA GLY A 27 45.47 13.18 -11.39
C GLY A 27 45.20 11.90 -12.13
N GLY A 28 45.62 11.84 -13.38
CA GLY A 28 45.66 10.68 -14.23
C GLY A 28 46.71 9.64 -13.79
N ALA A 29 46.52 8.41 -14.25
CA ALA A 29 47.61 7.52 -14.64
C ALA A 29 47.07 6.35 -15.47
N ALA A 30 47.52 6.33 -16.71
CA ALA A 30 47.41 5.18 -17.60
C ALA A 30 48.42 4.10 -17.20
N HIS A 31 48.03 2.84 -17.27
CA HIS A 31 48.94 1.74 -17.40
C HIS A 31 48.51 0.83 -18.53
N THR A 32 49.23 0.93 -19.61
CA THR A 32 49.39 -0.06 -20.69
C THR A 32 50.25 -1.22 -20.22
N GLY A 33 49.87 -2.41 -20.59
CA GLY A 33 50.70 -3.59 -20.38
C GLY A 33 50.21 -4.77 -21.24
N SER A 34 50.81 -4.91 -22.40
CA SER A 34 50.74 -6.06 -23.33
C SER A 34 51.27 -7.31 -22.71
N SER A 35 50.79 -8.46 -23.08
CA SER A 35 51.55 -9.44 -23.92
C SER A 35 50.86 -10.77 -24.05
N ALA A 36 50.90 -11.25 -25.23
CA ALA A 36 50.44 -12.53 -25.75
C ALA A 36 51.20 -13.73 -25.18
N SER A 37 50.57 -14.90 -25.17
CA SER A 37 51.23 -16.12 -25.60
C SER A 37 50.23 -17.17 -26.03
N ASN A 38 50.42 -17.64 -27.23
CA ASN A 38 49.77 -18.78 -27.87
C ASN A 38 50.19 -20.09 -27.18
N ASN A 39 49.28 -21.05 -27.09
CA ASN A 39 49.63 -22.44 -27.29
C ASN A 39 48.42 -23.21 -27.86
N ASP A 40 48.60 -23.61 -29.10
CA ASP A 40 47.80 -24.62 -29.77
C ASP A 40 48.00 -25.96 -29.10
N THR A 41 46.90 -26.66 -28.80
CA THR A 41 46.92 -28.12 -28.72
C THR A 41 45.59 -28.64 -29.27
N ALA A 42 45.69 -29.29 -30.41
CA ALA A 42 44.63 -30.02 -31.09
C ALA A 42 44.10 -31.15 -30.19
N GLY A 43 42.83 -31.11 -29.86
CA GLY A 43 42.07 -32.16 -29.17
C GLY A 43 40.90 -32.62 -30.03
N THR A 44 40.91 -33.90 -30.31
CA THR A 44 39.99 -34.74 -31.08
C THR A 44 38.52 -34.46 -30.78
N PRO A 45 37.60 -34.41 -31.78
CA PRO A 45 36.17 -34.20 -31.54
C PRO A 45 35.52 -35.47 -30.97
N THR A 46 35.14 -35.39 -29.71
CA THR A 46 34.28 -36.38 -29.07
C THR A 46 32.83 -36.10 -29.47
N ALA A 47 32.19 -37.12 -30.05
CA ALA A 47 30.80 -37.07 -30.43
C ALA A 47 29.89 -36.73 -29.25
N THR A 48 29.22 -35.59 -29.34
CA THR A 48 28.22 -35.16 -28.33
C THR A 48 26.91 -35.90 -28.59
N SER A 49 26.53 -36.77 -27.66
CA SER A 49 25.19 -37.37 -27.60
C SER A 49 24.12 -36.28 -27.50
N PRO A 50 22.97 -36.41 -28.19
CA PRO A 50 21.90 -35.42 -28.05
C PRO A 50 21.37 -35.39 -26.61
N ALA A 51 21.45 -34.22 -25.98
CA ALA A 51 20.86 -33.98 -24.67
C ALA A 51 19.33 -34.11 -24.76
N THR A 52 18.77 -35.00 -23.95
CA THR A 52 17.34 -35.13 -23.72
C THR A 52 16.82 -33.77 -23.24
N PRO A 53 15.70 -33.21 -23.79
CA PRO A 53 15.12 -31.98 -23.31
C PRO A 53 14.71 -32.15 -21.83
N ALA A 54 15.18 -31.28 -20.98
CA ALA A 54 14.73 -31.20 -19.59
C ALA A 54 13.21 -30.96 -19.53
N PRO A 55 12.48 -31.61 -18.60
CA PRO A 55 11.04 -31.38 -18.45
C PRO A 55 10.78 -29.87 -18.21
N GLY A 56 9.82 -29.33 -18.96
CA GLY A 56 9.53 -27.92 -19.10
C GLY A 56 9.66 -27.12 -17.82
N ALA A 57 10.51 -26.11 -17.88
CA ALA A 57 10.44 -25.01 -16.95
C ALA A 57 9.02 -24.45 -16.99
N SER A 58 8.27 -24.59 -15.89
CA SER A 58 6.99 -23.93 -15.76
C SER A 58 7.27 -22.44 -15.97
N THR A 59 6.70 -21.86 -17.02
CA THR A 59 6.70 -20.42 -17.24
C THR A 59 5.94 -19.80 -16.10
N GLN A 60 6.66 -19.43 -15.05
CA GLN A 60 6.13 -18.59 -13.98
C GLN A 60 5.69 -17.30 -14.65
N PRO A 61 4.42 -16.86 -14.48
CA PRO A 61 3.95 -15.64 -15.10
C PRO A 61 4.90 -14.52 -14.77
N SER A 62 5.40 -13.83 -15.78
CA SER A 62 6.28 -12.69 -15.58
C SER A 62 5.54 -11.65 -14.71
N VAL A 63 6.14 -11.30 -13.59
CA VAL A 63 5.65 -10.20 -12.75
C VAL A 63 5.40 -8.99 -13.65
N GLN A 64 4.25 -8.35 -13.48
CA GLN A 64 3.80 -7.22 -14.30
C GLN A 64 4.87 -6.13 -14.31
N THR A 65 5.57 -6.00 -15.41
CA THR A 65 6.65 -5.02 -15.59
C THR A 65 6.14 -3.58 -15.53
N ALA A 66 4.88 -3.35 -15.91
CA ALA A 66 4.27 -2.02 -16.01
C ALA A 66 4.15 -1.28 -14.65
N CYS A 67 4.04 -2.03 -13.54
CA CYS A 67 3.89 -1.44 -12.21
C CYS A 67 5.06 -1.78 -11.29
N ARG A 68 6.22 -2.12 -11.86
CA ARG A 68 7.41 -2.37 -11.04
C ARG A 68 8.03 -1.06 -10.57
N PRO A 69 8.37 -0.97 -9.30
CA PRO A 69 9.11 0.16 -8.79
C PRO A 69 10.49 0.22 -9.46
N ASN A 70 10.92 1.42 -9.80
CA ASN A 70 12.20 1.67 -10.46
C ASN A 70 13.05 2.70 -9.69
N GLY A 71 12.54 3.25 -8.60
CA GLY A 71 13.14 4.35 -7.87
C GLY A 71 13.67 4.00 -6.47
N ASN A 72 14.08 5.03 -5.77
CA ASN A 72 14.53 4.93 -4.39
C ASN A 72 13.34 5.05 -3.43
N PHE A 73 13.31 4.18 -2.44
CA PHE A 73 12.27 4.13 -1.43
C PHE A 73 12.84 4.38 -0.04
N SER A 74 12.08 5.09 0.79
CA SER A 74 12.28 5.13 2.23
C SER A 74 11.16 4.38 2.94
N TYR A 75 11.49 3.74 4.07
CA TYR A 75 10.55 2.92 4.80
C TYR A 75 10.48 3.38 6.25
N SER A 76 9.26 3.41 6.82
CA SER A 76 9.03 3.66 8.24
C SER A 76 8.03 2.65 8.80
N GLY A 77 8.43 1.96 9.87
CA GLY A 77 7.74 0.79 10.40
C GLY A 77 8.31 -0.52 9.83
N ALA A 78 7.74 -1.64 10.24
CA ALA A 78 8.10 -2.96 9.75
C ALA A 78 6.94 -3.95 9.88
N ALA A 79 6.89 -4.92 8.96
CA ALA A 79 6.00 -6.07 9.03
C ALA A 79 6.73 -7.33 8.59
N SER A 80 6.28 -8.47 9.05
CA SER A 80 6.76 -9.76 8.55
C SER A 80 6.34 -9.96 7.09
N PRO A 81 7.05 -10.81 6.33
CA PRO A 81 6.57 -11.28 5.04
C PRO A 81 5.19 -11.92 5.18
N VAL A 82 4.24 -11.48 4.34
CA VAL A 82 2.89 -12.03 4.33
C VAL A 82 2.90 -13.41 3.68
N ALA A 83 2.33 -14.39 4.35
CA ALA A 83 2.26 -15.75 3.85
C ALA A 83 1.19 -15.87 2.74
N ALA A 84 1.57 -16.38 1.58
CA ALA A 84 0.61 -16.67 0.53
C ALA A 84 -0.11 -18.00 0.79
N ASN A 85 -1.43 -18.02 0.62
CA ASN A 85 -2.21 -19.25 0.64
C ASN A 85 -2.33 -19.78 -0.81
N ASN A 86 -1.71 -20.93 -1.08
CA ASN A 86 -1.64 -21.52 -2.44
C ASN A 86 -1.14 -20.53 -3.51
N GLY A 87 -0.15 -19.71 -3.17
CA GLY A 87 0.40 -18.68 -4.07
C GLY A 87 -0.51 -17.47 -4.29
N ARG A 88 -1.49 -17.27 -3.42
CA ARG A 88 -2.50 -16.21 -3.52
C ARG A 88 -2.45 -15.29 -2.29
N LEU A 89 -2.80 -14.02 -2.50
CA LEU A 89 -2.93 -13.00 -1.47
C LEU A 89 -4.25 -12.23 -1.65
N ALA A 90 -4.76 -11.65 -0.59
CA ALA A 90 -5.87 -10.71 -0.62
C ALA A 90 -5.31 -9.29 -0.56
N VAL A 91 -5.93 -8.35 -1.29
CA VAL A 91 -5.48 -6.97 -1.42
C VAL A 91 -6.64 -5.99 -1.24
N LEU A 92 -6.37 -4.94 -0.48
CA LEU A 92 -7.25 -3.80 -0.32
C LEU A 92 -6.41 -2.53 -0.50
N VAL A 93 -6.89 -1.59 -1.33
CA VAL A 93 -6.21 -0.32 -1.59
C VAL A 93 -7.21 0.83 -1.52
N VAL A 94 -6.87 1.85 -0.75
CA VAL A 94 -7.65 3.07 -0.56
C VAL A 94 -6.80 4.27 -0.96
N PRO A 95 -6.98 4.83 -2.17
CA PRO A 95 -6.29 6.05 -2.55
C PRO A 95 -6.98 7.27 -1.92
N ASN A 96 -6.33 7.92 -0.98
CA ASN A 96 -6.71 9.21 -0.44
C ASN A 96 -5.98 10.32 -1.18
N LEU A 97 -6.42 10.51 -2.40
CA LEU A 97 -5.89 11.43 -3.39
C LEU A 97 -7.05 12.23 -4.00
N PRO A 98 -6.78 13.36 -4.64
CA PRO A 98 -7.75 14.03 -5.49
C PRO A 98 -8.43 13.06 -6.45
N SER A 99 -9.72 13.23 -6.71
CA SER A 99 -10.52 12.30 -7.51
C SER A 99 -9.97 12.08 -8.92
N GLU A 100 -9.35 13.11 -9.50
CA GLU A 100 -8.67 13.07 -10.80
C GLU A 100 -7.44 12.15 -10.81
N TRP A 101 -6.81 11.93 -9.65
CA TRP A 101 -5.66 11.04 -9.47
C TRP A 101 -6.07 9.65 -8.98
N ALA A 102 -7.10 9.58 -8.16
CA ALA A 102 -7.60 8.31 -7.65
C ALA A 102 -8.10 7.36 -8.76
N LYS A 103 -8.63 7.89 -9.87
CA LYS A 103 -8.97 7.21 -11.14
C LYS A 103 -9.44 5.75 -10.99
N ASN A 104 -10.34 5.48 -10.07
CA ASN A 104 -10.80 4.12 -9.76
C ASN A 104 -9.70 3.17 -9.26
N ARG A 105 -8.63 3.70 -8.64
CA ARG A 105 -7.56 2.91 -8.05
C ARG A 105 -7.91 2.28 -6.69
N ASN A 106 -9.16 2.41 -6.23
CA ASN A 106 -9.69 1.56 -5.18
C ASN A 106 -9.64 0.11 -5.64
N MET A 107 -8.95 -0.73 -4.88
CA MET A 107 -8.85 -2.15 -5.15
C MET A 107 -9.41 -2.93 -3.97
N THR A 108 -10.21 -3.94 -4.24
CA THR A 108 -10.64 -4.94 -3.26
C THR A 108 -10.65 -6.27 -3.98
N ALA A 109 -9.70 -7.12 -3.67
CA ALA A 109 -9.56 -8.43 -4.28
C ALA A 109 -9.21 -9.45 -3.21
N ALA A 110 -10.06 -10.46 -3.06
CA ALA A 110 -9.88 -11.50 -2.07
C ALA A 110 -8.84 -12.55 -2.46
N ASP A 111 -8.42 -12.57 -3.72
CA ASP A 111 -7.62 -13.66 -4.28
C ASP A 111 -6.88 -13.21 -5.53
N VAL A 112 -5.63 -12.74 -5.35
CA VAL A 112 -4.73 -12.35 -6.45
C VAL A 112 -3.46 -13.19 -6.44
N PRO A 113 -2.80 -13.44 -7.58
CA PRO A 113 -1.51 -14.12 -7.58
C PRO A 113 -0.50 -13.33 -6.73
N ALA A 114 0.18 -13.98 -5.81
CA ALA A 114 1.21 -13.33 -4.99
C ALA A 114 2.33 -12.72 -5.83
N THR A 115 2.61 -13.30 -7.01
CA THR A 115 3.58 -12.80 -7.98
C THR A 115 3.18 -11.47 -8.64
N SER A 116 1.91 -11.05 -8.52
CA SER A 116 1.45 -9.73 -8.99
C SER A 116 1.80 -8.59 -8.04
N LEU A 117 2.29 -8.91 -6.85
CA LEU A 117 2.63 -7.97 -5.78
C LEU A 117 4.14 -7.96 -5.56
N VAL A 118 4.67 -6.87 -5.01
CA VAL A 118 6.08 -6.77 -4.61
C VAL A 118 6.16 -6.33 -3.17
N GLN A 119 6.55 -7.25 -2.29
CA GLN A 119 6.85 -6.96 -0.89
C GLN A 119 8.36 -6.77 -0.72
N GLN A 120 8.75 -5.74 0.00
CA GLN A 120 10.13 -5.39 0.32
C GLN A 120 10.57 -6.04 1.64
N GLY A 121 11.88 -6.05 1.91
CA GLY A 121 12.42 -6.60 3.16
C GLY A 121 11.92 -5.91 4.44
N SER A 122 11.45 -4.67 4.35
CA SER A 122 10.76 -3.95 5.43
C SER A 122 9.34 -4.45 5.71
N GLY A 123 8.78 -5.31 4.86
CA GLY A 123 7.37 -5.69 4.88
C GLY A 123 6.46 -4.78 4.06
N ALA A 124 6.99 -3.65 3.55
CA ALA A 124 6.25 -2.73 2.70
C ALA A 124 5.89 -3.35 1.35
N PHE A 125 4.71 -3.05 0.83
CA PHE A 125 4.36 -3.35 -0.55
C PHE A 125 4.59 -2.13 -1.44
N THR A 126 5.34 -2.31 -2.53
CA THR A 126 5.66 -1.27 -3.52
C THR A 126 4.98 -1.52 -4.87
N THR A 127 4.37 -2.68 -5.05
CA THR A 127 3.45 -2.97 -6.16
C THR A 127 2.22 -3.67 -5.60
N LEU A 128 1.05 -3.15 -5.95
CA LEU A 128 -0.27 -3.63 -5.58
C LEU A 128 -1.03 -3.99 -6.86
N ALA A 129 -1.86 -5.02 -6.82
CA ALA A 129 -2.63 -5.46 -7.97
C ALA A 129 -3.97 -6.06 -7.52
N SER A 130 -5.00 -5.93 -8.35
CA SER A 130 -6.30 -6.57 -8.14
C SER A 130 -6.49 -7.83 -8.99
N SER A 131 -5.61 -8.08 -9.94
CA SER A 131 -5.59 -9.29 -10.76
C SER A 131 -4.18 -9.55 -11.33
N ALA A 132 -4.07 -10.57 -12.18
CA ALA A 132 -2.84 -10.85 -12.93
C ALA A 132 -2.67 -9.95 -14.17
N ALA A 133 -3.69 -9.16 -14.56
CA ALA A 133 -3.63 -8.31 -15.74
C ALA A 133 -2.72 -7.08 -15.51
N ALA A 134 -1.90 -6.75 -16.51
CA ALA A 134 -0.94 -5.64 -16.39
C ALA A 134 -1.59 -4.26 -16.18
N SER A 135 -2.86 -4.10 -16.56
CA SER A 135 -3.64 -2.88 -16.35
C SER A 135 -4.17 -2.72 -14.92
N ASP A 136 -4.17 -3.80 -14.14
CA ASP A 136 -4.86 -3.88 -12.85
C ASP A 136 -3.89 -3.76 -11.68
N CYS A 137 -2.74 -3.14 -11.89
CA CYS A 137 -1.75 -2.89 -10.86
C CYS A 137 -1.44 -1.41 -10.70
N LEU A 138 -0.89 -1.07 -9.55
CA LEU A 138 -0.35 0.24 -9.21
C LEU A 138 1.01 0.03 -8.55
N GLY A 139 2.02 0.73 -9.02
CA GLY A 139 3.38 0.70 -8.48
C GLY A 139 3.73 2.03 -7.82
N LEU A 140 4.56 1.98 -6.79
CA LEU A 140 5.24 3.13 -6.25
C LEU A 140 6.48 3.38 -7.12
N ASP A 141 6.55 4.51 -7.83
CA ASP A 141 7.73 4.84 -8.63
C ASP A 141 8.90 5.26 -7.74
N HIS A 142 8.67 6.24 -6.85
CA HIS A 142 9.61 6.63 -5.79
C HIS A 142 8.89 7.28 -4.62
N GLY A 143 9.55 7.35 -3.46
CA GLY A 143 9.04 8.04 -2.28
C GLY A 143 9.07 7.22 -1.01
N ALA A 144 8.12 7.44 -0.11
CA ALA A 144 8.08 6.79 1.18
C ALA A 144 6.92 5.79 1.30
N VAL A 145 7.19 4.67 1.94
CA VAL A 145 6.16 3.82 2.53
C VAL A 145 6.27 3.94 4.04
N THR A 146 5.25 4.48 4.65
CA THR A 146 5.21 4.75 6.09
C THR A 146 4.14 3.92 6.77
N GLU A 147 4.18 3.91 8.11
CA GLU A 147 3.17 3.24 8.93
C GLU A 147 3.05 1.74 8.60
N ILE A 148 4.20 1.14 8.22
CA ILE A 148 4.27 -0.27 7.94
C ILE A 148 4.06 -1.02 9.25
N GLN A 149 2.98 -1.80 9.31
CA GLN A 149 2.60 -2.63 10.46
C GLN A 149 2.06 -3.96 9.97
N GLY A 150 2.09 -4.98 10.81
CA GLY A 150 1.54 -6.28 10.47
C GLY A 150 1.05 -7.06 11.67
N VAL A 151 0.23 -8.07 11.42
CA VAL A 151 -0.19 -9.07 12.42
C VAL A 151 0.40 -10.40 11.99
N GLY A 152 1.47 -10.81 12.63
CA GLY A 152 2.22 -12.02 12.27
C GLY A 152 2.60 -12.05 10.78
N THR A 153 2.31 -13.16 10.13
CA THR A 153 2.44 -13.36 8.67
C THR A 153 1.11 -13.26 7.94
N ASP A 154 0.04 -12.88 8.64
CA ASP A 154 -1.32 -12.91 8.13
C ASP A 154 -1.71 -11.68 7.34
N VAL A 155 -1.21 -10.51 7.75
CA VAL A 155 -1.54 -9.24 7.10
C VAL A 155 -0.45 -8.20 7.36
N ALA A 156 -0.19 -7.38 6.35
CA ALA A 156 0.59 -6.16 6.46
C ALA A 156 -0.23 -4.97 5.92
N ILE A 157 -0.12 -3.83 6.59
CA ILE A 157 -0.65 -2.55 6.15
C ILE A 157 0.48 -1.55 5.93
N GLY A 158 0.21 -0.49 5.21
CA GLY A 158 1.11 0.65 5.05
C GLY A 158 0.50 1.72 4.17
N ARG A 159 1.18 2.87 4.11
CA ARG A 159 0.75 4.01 3.34
C ARG A 159 1.88 4.56 2.49
N TRP A 160 1.66 4.68 1.18
CA TRP A 160 2.55 5.44 0.29
C TRP A 160 2.29 6.93 0.51
N ASN A 161 3.31 7.69 0.83
CA ASN A 161 3.21 9.14 0.96
C ASN A 161 4.49 9.84 0.52
N ARG A 162 4.43 11.16 0.30
CA ARG A 162 5.54 11.93 -0.28
C ARG A 162 6.16 11.18 -1.46
N ALA A 163 5.33 10.79 -2.42
CA ALA A 163 5.61 9.76 -3.37
C ALA A 163 5.11 10.12 -4.76
N MET A 164 5.63 9.44 -5.76
CA MET A 164 5.06 9.37 -7.09
C MET A 164 4.72 7.92 -7.40
N ASP A 165 3.54 7.68 -7.96
CA ASP A 165 3.13 6.38 -8.44
C ASP A 165 3.43 6.19 -9.93
N THR A 166 3.27 4.96 -10.42
CA THR A 166 3.51 4.63 -11.84
C THR A 166 2.51 5.28 -12.80
N ASP A 167 1.45 5.90 -12.31
CA ASP A 167 0.53 6.73 -13.10
C ASP A 167 1.02 8.19 -13.22
N GLY A 168 2.12 8.54 -12.54
CA GLY A 168 2.72 9.87 -12.53
C GLY A 168 2.07 10.84 -11.54
N ASN A 169 1.20 10.37 -10.64
CA ASN A 169 0.61 11.23 -9.61
C ASN A 169 1.61 11.43 -8.47
N THR A 170 1.79 12.69 -8.07
CA THR A 170 2.68 13.06 -6.96
C THR A 170 1.87 13.54 -5.78
N TYR A 171 2.07 12.97 -4.61
CA TYR A 171 1.36 13.30 -3.38
C TYR A 171 2.29 13.63 -2.23
N ASN A 172 1.80 14.49 -1.35
CA ASN A 172 2.51 14.98 -0.15
C ASN A 172 2.33 14.05 1.06
N ASP A 173 2.76 14.48 2.23
CA ASP A 173 2.71 13.71 3.47
C ASP A 173 1.32 13.60 4.12
N SER A 174 0.37 14.46 3.75
CA SER A 174 -1.01 14.40 4.25
C SER A 174 -1.97 13.65 3.31
N GLN A 175 -1.51 13.29 2.13
CA GLN A 175 -2.20 12.43 1.16
C GLN A 175 -1.61 11.03 1.19
N GLY A 176 -2.19 10.09 0.45
CA GLY A 176 -1.54 8.79 0.29
C GLY A 176 -2.39 7.70 -0.33
N VAL A 177 -1.72 6.61 -0.60
CA VAL A 177 -2.33 5.34 -0.97
C VAL A 177 -2.15 4.39 0.20
N HIS A 178 -3.24 4.10 0.89
CA HIS A 178 -3.30 3.13 1.97
C HIS A 178 -3.52 1.74 1.40
N TYR A 179 -2.93 0.73 2.02
CA TYR A 179 -3.14 -0.65 1.61
C TYR A 179 -3.18 -1.61 2.79
N ALA A 180 -3.88 -2.72 2.58
CA ALA A 180 -3.72 -3.95 3.33
C ALA A 180 -3.49 -5.10 2.36
N VAL A 181 -2.52 -5.95 2.66
CA VAL A 181 -2.27 -7.20 1.94
C VAL A 181 -2.21 -8.33 2.95
N GLY A 182 -2.95 -9.41 2.72
CA GLY A 182 -3.00 -10.50 3.67
C GLY A 182 -3.19 -11.87 3.04
N THR A 183 -3.01 -12.90 3.87
CA THR A 183 -3.29 -14.29 3.54
C THR A 183 -4.80 -14.47 3.36
N PRO A 184 -5.31 -14.82 2.17
CA PRO A 184 -6.75 -14.98 1.97
C PRO A 184 -7.32 -16.10 2.83
N LEU A 185 -8.42 -15.81 3.53
CA LEU A 185 -9.09 -16.75 4.42
C LEU A 185 -10.53 -16.96 4.01
N SER A 186 -10.93 -18.22 3.89
CA SER A 186 -12.31 -18.59 3.67
C SER A 186 -13.00 -18.87 5.01
N LEU A 187 -14.08 -18.15 5.28
CA LEU A 187 -14.89 -18.39 6.47
C LEU A 187 -15.87 -19.56 6.25
N PRO A 188 -16.24 -20.30 7.30
CA PRO A 188 -17.29 -21.30 7.21
C PRO A 188 -18.63 -20.64 6.84
N ALA A 189 -19.52 -21.39 6.20
CA ALA A 189 -20.88 -20.92 5.87
C ALA A 189 -21.85 -21.04 7.08
N THR A 190 -21.38 -21.51 8.20
CA THR A 190 -22.12 -21.72 9.42
C THR A 190 -21.36 -21.12 10.60
N GLY A 191 -22.05 -20.72 11.62
CA GLY A 191 -21.47 -20.11 12.83
C GLY A 191 -22.30 -18.92 13.30
N GLY A 192 -22.03 -18.48 14.52
CA GLY A 192 -22.61 -17.25 15.07
C GLY A 192 -21.81 -16.01 14.64
N PRO A 193 -22.38 -14.82 14.89
CA PRO A 193 -21.64 -13.56 14.72
C PRO A 193 -20.40 -13.52 15.62
N LEU A 194 -19.32 -12.94 15.11
CA LEU A 194 -18.08 -12.70 15.83
C LEU A 194 -17.94 -11.20 16.15
N SER A 195 -17.46 -10.91 17.36
CA SER A 195 -17.11 -9.55 17.75
C SER A 195 -15.70 -9.22 17.26
N CYS A 196 -15.53 -8.08 16.60
CA CYS A 196 -14.26 -7.68 16.04
C CYS A 196 -13.77 -6.36 16.67
N THR A 197 -12.49 -6.31 17.05
CA THR A 197 -11.85 -5.13 17.63
C THR A 197 -10.57 -4.78 16.88
N GLN A 198 -10.25 -3.48 16.82
CA GLN A 198 -9.05 -2.97 16.14
C GLN A 198 -7.78 -3.52 16.79
N VAL A 199 -6.85 -4.00 15.95
CA VAL A 199 -5.50 -4.42 16.37
C VAL A 199 -4.42 -3.50 15.83
N ILE A 200 -4.53 -3.05 14.57
CA ILE A 200 -3.65 -2.04 13.96
C ILE A 200 -4.45 -1.11 13.06
N ALA A 201 -3.97 0.11 12.89
CA ALA A 201 -4.50 1.07 11.93
C ALA A 201 -3.40 2.04 11.51
N ASP A 202 -3.55 2.62 10.33
CA ASP A 202 -2.71 3.70 9.85
C ASP A 202 -3.28 5.09 10.18
N THR A 203 -2.55 6.14 9.84
CA THR A 203 -2.98 7.54 10.01
C THR A 203 -4.09 7.86 9.02
N VAL A 204 -5.10 8.58 9.46
CA VAL A 204 -6.15 9.11 8.59
C VAL A 204 -5.57 10.20 7.70
N ALA A 205 -5.59 9.98 6.38
CA ALA A 205 -5.10 10.91 5.38
C ALA A 205 -6.26 11.71 4.74
N SER A 206 -5.93 12.84 4.12
CA SER A 206 -6.88 13.72 3.44
C SER A 206 -6.73 13.64 1.92
N ASN A 207 -7.83 13.66 1.16
CA ASN A 207 -7.80 13.59 -0.29
C ASN A 207 -7.06 14.76 -0.96
N TYR A 208 -7.17 15.96 -0.40
CA TYR A 208 -6.57 17.18 -0.98
C TYR A 208 -5.41 17.75 -0.15
N GLY A 209 -4.93 16.97 0.79
CA GLY A 209 -3.97 17.47 1.77
C GLY A 209 -4.65 18.24 2.90
N GLY A 210 -3.92 18.53 3.94
CA GLY A 210 -4.43 19.23 5.13
C GLY A 210 -4.06 18.49 6.40
N THR A 211 -4.89 18.60 7.43
CA THR A 211 -4.61 17.97 8.71
C THR A 211 -4.82 16.46 8.63
N SER A 212 -3.76 15.70 8.86
CA SER A 212 -3.85 14.27 9.12
C SER A 212 -4.56 14.00 10.45
N GLY A 213 -5.19 12.84 10.55
CA GLY A 213 -5.93 12.43 11.73
C GLY A 213 -5.52 11.07 12.25
N ALA A 214 -6.30 10.55 13.16
CA ALA A 214 -6.14 9.20 13.69
C ALA A 214 -7.47 8.47 13.72
N LEU A 215 -7.47 7.19 13.39
CA LEU A 215 -8.56 6.28 13.74
C LEU A 215 -8.35 5.88 15.21
N VAL A 216 -9.12 6.50 16.09
CA VAL A 216 -9.00 6.31 17.54
C VAL A 216 -9.42 4.91 17.95
N SER A 217 -10.49 4.41 17.34
CA SER A 217 -10.98 3.05 17.52
C SER A 217 -11.82 2.61 16.33
N SER A 218 -11.83 1.32 16.09
CA SER A 218 -12.82 0.67 15.23
C SER A 218 -13.27 -0.65 15.84
N SER A 219 -14.55 -0.99 15.65
CA SER A 219 -15.13 -2.25 16.03
C SER A 219 -16.16 -2.70 15.02
N ALA A 220 -16.44 -3.99 14.97
CA ALA A 220 -17.42 -4.54 14.05
C ALA A 220 -18.08 -5.79 14.61
N THR A 221 -19.21 -6.18 14.03
CA THR A 221 -19.79 -7.52 14.19
C THR A 221 -19.71 -8.21 12.83
N LEU A 222 -18.96 -9.30 12.74
CA LEU A 222 -18.83 -10.12 11.55
C LEU A 222 -19.85 -11.23 11.57
N ASP A 223 -20.66 -11.34 10.53
CA ASP A 223 -21.54 -12.48 10.31
C ASP A 223 -20.99 -13.36 9.15
N PRO A 224 -20.52 -14.57 9.46
CA PRO A 224 -19.95 -15.46 8.45
C PRO A 224 -21.03 -16.05 7.52
N VAL A 225 -22.30 -16.06 7.93
CA VAL A 225 -23.43 -16.60 7.13
C VAL A 225 -23.83 -15.60 6.05
N THR A 226 -24.06 -14.35 6.42
CA THR A 226 -24.42 -13.28 5.47
C THR A 226 -23.24 -12.71 4.73
N ARG A 227 -22.00 -13.06 5.12
CA ARG A 227 -20.76 -12.53 4.55
C ARG A 227 -20.68 -11.01 4.64
N THR A 228 -21.07 -10.46 5.78
CA THR A 228 -21.04 -9.01 6.02
C THR A 228 -20.49 -8.68 7.41
N LEU A 229 -19.96 -7.46 7.54
CA LEU A 229 -19.94 -6.79 8.82
C LEU A 229 -21.33 -6.20 9.02
N THR A 230 -22.10 -6.79 9.92
CA THR A 230 -23.48 -6.35 10.20
C THR A 230 -23.49 -4.96 10.82
N THR A 231 -22.44 -4.65 11.61
CA THR A 231 -22.10 -3.31 12.08
C THR A 231 -20.63 -3.06 11.89
N LEU A 232 -20.24 -1.81 11.61
CA LEU A 232 -18.89 -1.31 11.60
C LEU A 232 -18.91 0.10 12.19
N ASP A 233 -18.24 0.27 13.33
CA ASP A 233 -18.09 1.54 14.00
C ASP A 233 -16.67 2.06 13.80
N LEU A 234 -16.55 3.34 13.41
CA LEU A 234 -15.28 4.04 13.24
C LEU A 234 -15.31 5.32 14.07
N SER A 235 -14.28 5.56 14.89
CA SER A 235 -14.08 6.80 15.62
C SER A 235 -12.86 7.52 15.07
N ILE A 236 -13.07 8.59 14.32
CA ILE A 236 -12.03 9.33 13.62
C ILE A 236 -11.81 10.66 14.32
N LYS A 237 -10.56 10.99 14.62
CA LYS A 237 -10.14 12.26 15.20
C LYS A 237 -9.32 13.07 14.19
N LEU A 238 -9.74 14.32 13.95
CA LEU A 238 -9.01 15.30 13.14
C LEU A 238 -8.76 16.56 13.98
N GLY A 239 -7.50 16.84 14.31
CA GLY A 239 -7.17 17.90 15.23
C GLY A 239 -7.84 17.68 16.60
N SER A 240 -8.69 18.61 17.03
CA SER A 240 -9.48 18.50 18.27
C SER A 240 -10.86 17.86 18.08
N ALA A 241 -11.35 17.72 16.83
CA ALA A 241 -12.67 17.17 16.55
C ALA A 241 -12.61 15.64 16.44
N GLN A 242 -13.57 14.96 17.05
CA GLN A 242 -13.76 13.51 16.94
C GLN A 242 -15.16 13.22 16.38
N GLN A 243 -15.23 12.32 15.43
CA GLN A 243 -16.47 11.89 14.78
C GLN A 243 -16.63 10.39 14.93
N ALA A 244 -17.79 9.96 15.41
CA ALA A 244 -18.20 8.57 15.43
C ALA A 244 -19.09 8.30 14.20
N LEU A 245 -18.79 7.25 13.47
CA LEU A 245 -19.51 6.83 12.27
C LEU A 245 -19.88 5.36 12.43
N THR A 246 -21.13 5.02 12.11
CA THR A 246 -21.62 3.65 12.13
C THR A 246 -22.14 3.28 10.74
N TYR A 247 -21.72 2.14 10.24
CA TYR A 247 -22.16 1.55 8.98
C TYR A 247 -22.71 0.16 9.21
N THR A 248 -23.61 -0.26 8.36
CA THR A 248 -24.21 -1.59 8.42
C THR A 248 -24.09 -2.33 7.10
N GLN A 249 -24.09 -3.66 7.17
CA GLN A 249 -24.06 -4.52 5.98
C GLN A 249 -22.89 -4.27 5.04
N VAL A 250 -21.68 -4.03 5.61
CA VAL A 250 -20.45 -3.89 4.81
C VAL A 250 -20.07 -5.28 4.30
N PRO A 251 -20.04 -5.51 2.97
CA PRO A 251 -19.76 -6.83 2.42
C PRO A 251 -18.33 -7.27 2.73
N LEU A 252 -18.13 -8.53 3.12
CA LEU A 252 -16.81 -9.14 3.23
C LEU A 252 -16.26 -9.40 1.83
N ASN A 253 -14.95 -9.15 1.66
CA ASN A 253 -14.26 -9.26 0.37
C ASN A 253 -14.94 -8.42 -0.73
N GLY A 254 -15.39 -7.22 -0.36
CA GLY A 254 -16.20 -6.38 -1.23
C GLY A 254 -16.15 -4.91 -0.89
N VAL A 255 -17.01 -4.15 -1.56
CA VAL A 255 -17.09 -2.68 -1.46
C VAL A 255 -18.53 -2.28 -1.17
N LEU A 256 -18.73 -1.46 -0.16
CA LEU A 256 -19.97 -0.72 0.09
C LEU A 256 -19.79 0.74 -0.32
N LYS A 257 -20.59 1.19 -1.28
CA LYS A 257 -20.75 2.61 -1.59
C LYS A 257 -22.06 3.07 -0.97
N THR A 258 -21.99 4.01 -0.04
CA THR A 258 -23.21 4.58 0.56
C THR A 258 -23.84 5.62 -0.36
N THR A 259 -25.10 6.00 -0.11
CA THR A 259 -25.75 7.13 -0.79
C THR A 259 -25.10 8.48 -0.43
N GLY A 260 -24.31 8.53 0.66
CA GLY A 260 -23.43 9.64 1.02
C GLY A 260 -22.02 9.44 0.45
N PRO A 261 -21.07 10.34 0.77
CA PRO A 261 -19.72 10.28 0.23
C PRO A 261 -18.81 9.31 1.02
N ALA A 262 -19.30 8.14 1.38
CA ALA A 262 -18.52 7.12 2.03
C ALA A 262 -18.37 5.88 1.12
N THR A 263 -17.14 5.38 1.06
CA THR A 263 -16.79 4.09 0.46
C THR A 263 -16.08 3.26 1.52
N LEU A 264 -16.60 2.06 1.75
CA LEU A 264 -16.03 1.10 2.67
C LEU A 264 -15.65 -0.15 1.90
N GLN A 265 -14.51 -0.72 2.24
CA GLN A 265 -13.97 -1.91 1.61
C GLN A 265 -13.56 -2.89 2.71
N SER A 266 -13.67 -4.17 2.49
CA SER A 266 -13.13 -5.15 3.42
C SER A 266 -12.56 -6.38 2.72
N ILE A 267 -11.55 -6.98 3.32
CA ILE A 267 -11.02 -8.30 2.99
C ILE A 267 -10.88 -9.13 4.26
N VAL A 268 -11.17 -10.42 4.16
CA VAL A 268 -10.96 -11.39 5.25
C VAL A 268 -9.62 -12.08 5.03
N VAL A 269 -8.78 -12.05 6.05
CA VAL A 269 -7.41 -12.56 5.98
C VAL A 269 -7.05 -13.35 7.24
N GLY A 270 -5.93 -14.09 7.18
CA GLY A 270 -5.44 -14.90 8.27
C GLY A 270 -5.38 -16.38 7.93
N HIS A 271 -5.12 -17.20 8.91
CA HIS A 271 -5.05 -18.68 8.78
C HIS A 271 -5.99 -19.42 9.74
N ASP A 272 -6.62 -18.70 10.67
CA ASP A 272 -7.57 -19.27 11.64
C ASP A 272 -8.98 -18.72 11.39
N ALA A 273 -9.87 -19.58 10.92
CA ALA A 273 -11.26 -19.21 10.65
C ALA A 273 -12.10 -19.01 11.93
N ALA A 274 -11.61 -19.45 13.10
CA ALA A 274 -12.25 -19.17 14.38
C ALA A 274 -11.85 -17.81 14.96
N GLN A 275 -10.71 -17.27 14.50
CA GLN A 275 -10.21 -15.95 14.88
C GLN A 275 -9.73 -15.17 13.62
N PRO A 276 -10.64 -14.93 12.67
CA PRO A 276 -10.27 -14.26 11.42
C PRO A 276 -9.86 -12.80 11.67
N LEU A 277 -8.99 -12.31 10.82
CA LEU A 277 -8.70 -10.89 10.70
C LEU A 277 -9.54 -10.29 9.58
N VAL A 278 -10.01 -9.07 9.78
CA VAL A 278 -10.68 -8.29 8.74
C VAL A 278 -9.93 -6.98 8.55
N ALA A 279 -9.35 -6.80 7.37
CA ALA A 279 -8.85 -5.49 7.00
C ALA A 279 -9.99 -4.65 6.41
N VAL A 280 -10.16 -3.45 6.92
CA VAL A 280 -11.18 -2.48 6.52
C VAL A 280 -10.50 -1.24 5.97
N GLY A 281 -10.84 -0.89 4.75
CA GLY A 281 -10.48 0.38 4.13
C GLY A 281 -11.69 1.31 4.08
N TYR A 282 -11.47 2.58 4.32
CA TYR A 282 -12.55 3.56 4.33
C TYR A 282 -12.13 4.87 3.68
N THR A 283 -13.06 5.48 2.95
CA THR A 283 -13.02 6.88 2.56
C THR A 283 -14.35 7.50 2.97
N VAL A 284 -14.30 8.56 3.76
CA VAL A 284 -15.50 9.22 4.29
C VAL A 284 -15.37 10.74 4.19
N ALA A 285 -16.46 11.43 3.91
CA ALA A 285 -16.50 12.89 4.07
C ALA A 285 -16.87 13.21 5.50
N LEU A 286 -16.04 14.02 6.13
CA LEU A 286 -16.33 14.61 7.44
C LEU A 286 -16.64 16.09 7.27
N PRO A 287 -17.38 16.71 8.20
CA PRO A 287 -17.65 18.14 8.17
C PRO A 287 -16.36 18.95 8.00
N ASN A 288 -16.39 19.92 7.09
CA ASN A 288 -15.26 20.79 6.76
C ASN A 288 -14.03 20.08 6.20
N THR A 289 -14.19 18.88 5.62
CA THR A 289 -13.12 18.17 4.92
C THR A 289 -13.51 17.85 3.49
N SER A 290 -12.51 17.62 2.65
CA SER A 290 -12.69 17.17 1.25
C SER A 290 -12.74 15.63 1.12
N GLY A 291 -12.86 14.94 2.24
CA GLY A 291 -12.76 13.50 2.33
C GLY A 291 -11.47 13.06 3.01
N VAL A 292 -11.61 12.05 3.86
CA VAL A 292 -10.49 11.43 4.58
C VAL A 292 -10.63 9.91 4.54
N GLY A 293 -9.54 9.20 4.74
CA GLY A 293 -9.60 7.75 4.79
C GLY A 293 -8.34 7.13 5.34
N GLY A 294 -8.36 5.81 5.39
CA GLY A 294 -7.30 5.00 5.95
C GLY A 294 -7.65 3.52 5.90
N VAL A 295 -6.81 2.73 6.55
CA VAL A 295 -6.96 1.29 6.68
C VAL A 295 -6.81 0.89 8.15
N ALA A 296 -7.62 -0.08 8.58
CA ALA A 296 -7.50 -0.73 9.88
C ALA A 296 -7.61 -2.25 9.73
N VAL A 297 -7.04 -2.99 10.67
CA VAL A 297 -7.23 -4.43 10.79
C VAL A 297 -7.90 -4.72 12.14
N LEU A 298 -8.95 -5.52 12.08
CA LEU A 298 -9.70 -5.99 13.24
C LEU A 298 -9.45 -7.48 13.44
N SER A 299 -9.35 -7.91 14.68
CA SER A 299 -9.37 -9.33 15.08
C SER A 299 -10.75 -9.68 15.57
N CYS A 300 -11.32 -10.78 15.06
CA CYS A 300 -12.66 -11.25 15.38
C CYS A 300 -12.62 -12.53 16.21
N HIS A 301 -13.51 -12.66 17.19
CA HIS A 301 -13.63 -13.81 18.08
C HIS A 301 -15.04 -13.90 18.68
#